data_7180b5c725210d6c8dc534d96ac262cf
#
_entry.id   7180b5c725210d6c8dc534d96ac262cf
#
_cell.length_a   1.000
_cell.length_b   1.000
_cell.length_c   1.000
_cell.angle_alpha   90.00
_cell.angle_beta   90.00
_cell.angle_gamma   90.00
#
_symmetry.space_group_name_H-M   'P 1'
#
loop_
_entity.id
_entity.type
_entity.pdbx_description
1 polymer ?
#
loop_
_entity_poly.entity_id
_entity_poly.type
_entity_poly.pdbx_seq_one_letter_code
_entity_poly.pdbx_strand_id
1 'polypeptide(L)'
;MLRILGAGVASAAALPILSACTGTSSAGASAGAATSSTSSAAAASAGGSSAASSAVGSSAAGGAGSSSSAATQVGGTVTFGSNASDATPKAAYQAVFNAFKKADGVETKVNTVDHNSFQENINNYLQGSPDQVFTWFAGNRMQFFAAQGLLTPIDDVWSGIQSQYSDGFKAASTAADGKKYFIPFYNYPWAFFYRPSVFKAKGYTVPKTLDELKTLAAKMKKDGLVPIAFADKDGWPAMGTFDYLNMRINGYQFHMDLVASHKQSWTDPKVKTVFDTWKGLFPYLQTQALGRTWQEAAQTLVKKQAGMYLLGMFVGQQFPAGDTDLDFFPFPEVDSNVGTTAVEAPIDGFLLSSKGESPQAKAMMTYLASPEAQLLYLGADPSNVAANKTASTAKYTAMQKHAVELISSAKNISQFLDRDSRPDFASPVVIPALQQFLKDGDSTAVTKSLEAQAKTIFTS
;
A
#
# COMPACT_ATOMS: atom_id res chain seq x y z
N MET A 1 61.98 28.38 -17.55
CA MET A 1 62.87 28.03 -16.41
C MET A 1 61.98 27.67 -15.24
N LEU A 2 61.92 26.53 -14.66
CA LEU A 2 62.79 25.39 -14.48
C LEU A 2 61.92 24.17 -14.20
N ARG A 3 62.21 23.03 -14.82
CA ARG A 3 61.67 21.69 -14.53
C ARG A 3 62.19 21.22 -13.16
N ILE A 4 61.40 20.41 -12.45
CA ILE A 4 61.93 19.22 -11.75
C ILE A 4 60.83 18.17 -11.70
N LEU A 5 61.18 16.98 -12.21
CA LEU A 5 60.51 15.69 -12.06
C LEU A 5 60.72 15.11 -10.67
N GLY A 6 59.79 14.29 -10.22
CA GLY A 6 60.01 13.41 -9.07
C GLY A 6 58.98 12.27 -9.08
N ALA A 7 59.49 11.08 -9.38
CA ALA A 7 58.87 9.78 -9.50
C ALA A 7 58.16 9.28 -8.23
N GLY A 8 57.12 8.59 -8.37
CA GLY A 8 56.73 7.20 -8.23
C GLY A 8 57.06 6.50 -6.91
N VAL A 9 56.00 5.94 -6.26
CA VAL A 9 56.10 4.60 -5.65
C VAL A 9 54.69 3.99 -5.62
N ALA A 10 54.50 2.92 -6.33
CA ALA A 10 53.42 1.98 -6.17
C ALA A 10 53.70 1.08 -4.98
N SER A 11 52.70 0.87 -4.13
CA SER A 11 52.75 -0.20 -3.14
C SER A 11 51.47 -1.00 -3.25
N ALA A 12 51.59 -2.18 -3.83
CA ALA A 12 50.65 -3.27 -3.74
C ALA A 12 50.78 -3.92 -2.35
N ALA A 13 49.71 -4.14 -1.68
CA ALA A 13 49.67 -5.03 -0.51
C ALA A 13 48.53 -6.05 -0.69
N ALA A 14 49.00 -7.30 -0.66
CA ALA A 14 48.27 -8.53 -0.89
C ALA A 14 47.32 -8.89 0.26
N LEU A 15 46.26 -9.61 -0.12
CA LEU A 15 45.35 -10.39 0.75
C LEU A 15 46.08 -11.62 1.34
N PRO A 16 45.71 -12.11 2.51
CA PRO A 16 45.83 -13.53 2.81
C PRO A 16 44.48 -14.24 2.81
N ILE A 17 44.41 -15.24 1.96
CA ILE A 17 43.49 -16.38 2.02
C ILE A 17 43.93 -17.26 3.20
N LEU A 18 43.02 -17.67 4.06
CA LEU A 18 43.22 -18.79 4.95
C LEU A 18 42.08 -19.81 4.80
N SER A 19 42.52 -20.97 4.35
CA SER A 19 41.80 -22.23 4.15
C SER A 19 41.40 -22.92 5.45
N ALA A 20 40.28 -23.58 5.31
CA ALA A 20 39.79 -24.80 5.92
C ALA A 20 40.66 -25.54 6.96
N CYS A 21 39.99 -26.04 8.01
CA CYS A 21 40.21 -27.42 8.48
C CYS A 21 38.94 -28.00 9.09
N THR A 22 38.64 -29.19 8.58
CA THR A 22 37.69 -30.22 8.99
C THR A 22 38.03 -30.78 10.38
N GLY A 23 37.02 -31.15 11.12
CA GLY A 23 37.14 -31.92 12.36
C GLY A 23 35.85 -32.64 12.67
N THR A 24 35.85 -33.92 12.34
CA THR A 24 34.87 -34.98 12.65
C THR A 24 34.98 -35.48 14.07
N SER A 25 33.88 -36.10 14.51
CA SER A 25 33.69 -37.17 15.53
C SER A 25 33.06 -36.65 16.84
N SER A 26 32.20 -37.35 17.50
CA SER A 26 31.53 -38.63 17.43
C SER A 26 30.56 -38.77 18.60
N ALA A 27 29.44 -39.37 18.33
CA ALA A 27 28.74 -40.39 19.12
C ALA A 27 28.38 -40.18 20.60
N GLY A 28 27.14 -40.41 20.89
CA GLY A 28 26.61 -40.69 22.22
C GLY A 28 25.14 -41.08 22.12
N ALA A 29 24.88 -42.40 22.00
CA ALA A 29 23.58 -43.05 21.96
C ALA A 29 23.01 -43.28 23.35
N SER A 30 21.69 -43.28 23.47
CA SER A 30 20.85 -44.10 24.38
C SER A 30 19.41 -43.88 23.95
N ALA A 31 18.71 -44.74 23.35
CA ALA A 31 18.12 -46.06 23.61
C ALA A 31 17.04 -46.04 24.71
N GLY A 32 15.84 -46.44 24.33
CA GLY A 32 14.70 -46.75 25.19
C GLY A 32 13.41 -46.65 24.40
N ALA A 33 13.06 -47.66 23.59
CA ALA A 33 12.18 -48.80 23.75
C ALA A 33 10.72 -48.35 23.95
N ALA A 34 9.90 -48.40 22.94
CA ALA A 34 9.01 -49.46 22.45
C ALA A 34 7.97 -49.98 23.45
N THR A 35 6.70 -49.77 23.11
CA THR A 35 5.77 -50.92 23.15
C THR A 35 4.56 -50.60 22.24
N SER A 36 4.39 -51.56 21.37
CA SER A 36 3.27 -51.81 20.49
C SER A 36 2.09 -52.41 21.24
N SER A 37 0.86 -52.15 20.82
CA SER A 37 -0.17 -53.18 20.87
C SER A 37 -1.22 -52.98 19.79
N THR A 38 -1.23 -53.93 18.93
CA THR A 38 -2.22 -54.35 17.93
C THR A 38 -3.45 -54.98 18.58
N SER A 39 -4.59 -54.85 17.94
CA SER A 39 -5.58 -55.92 17.62
C SER A 39 -6.85 -55.27 17.08
N SER A 40 -7.19 -55.50 15.84
CA SER A 40 -7.89 -56.62 15.22
C SER A 40 -9.37 -56.72 15.60
N ALA A 41 -10.18 -56.37 14.63
CA ALA A 41 -11.02 -57.25 13.80
C ALA A 41 -12.35 -57.71 14.40
N ALA A 42 -13.38 -57.58 13.70
CA ALA A 42 -14.29 -58.48 12.97
C ALA A 42 -15.71 -57.92 13.02
N ALA A 43 -16.37 -57.64 11.95
CA ALA A 43 -17.04 -58.48 10.95
C ALA A 43 -18.31 -59.16 11.44
N ALA A 44 -19.33 -58.97 10.69
CA ALA A 44 -20.45 -59.83 10.30
C ALA A 44 -21.79 -59.09 10.46
N SER A 45 -22.50 -58.81 9.44
CA SER A 45 -23.16 -59.54 8.37
C SER A 45 -24.63 -59.79 8.64
N ALA A 46 -25.39 -59.59 7.57
CA ALA A 46 -26.67 -60.15 7.19
C ALA A 46 -27.90 -59.48 7.80
N GLY A 47 -28.94 -59.26 7.09
CA GLY A 47 -29.43 -59.66 5.78
C GLY A 47 -30.92 -59.48 5.76
N GLY A 48 -31.53 -59.41 4.58
CA GLY A 48 -32.94 -59.76 4.33
C GLY A 48 -33.82 -58.57 4.05
N SER A 49 -34.09 -58.35 2.83
CA SER A 49 -35.06 -58.87 1.88
C SER A 49 -36.51 -58.35 2.04
N SER A 50 -36.90 -57.72 0.93
CA SER A 50 -38.15 -57.83 0.19
C SER A 50 -39.44 -57.32 0.85
N ALA A 51 -40.21 -56.51 0.20
CA ALA A 51 -41.01 -56.73 -0.95
C ALA A 51 -41.91 -55.54 -1.27
N ALA A 52 -42.15 -55.42 -2.51
CA ALA A 52 -43.06 -54.55 -3.23
C ALA A 52 -44.49 -54.51 -2.73
N SER A 53 -45.15 -53.39 -3.02
CA SER A 53 -46.42 -53.31 -3.72
C SER A 53 -46.93 -51.88 -3.90
N SER A 54 -46.92 -51.37 -5.09
CA SER A 54 -48.04 -50.88 -5.91
C SER A 54 -49.18 -50.12 -5.21
N ALA A 55 -49.42 -48.91 -5.56
CA ALA A 55 -50.35 -48.45 -6.59
C ALA A 55 -50.92 -47.06 -6.36
N VAL A 56 -50.83 -46.23 -7.34
CA VAL A 56 -51.87 -45.41 -8.00
C VAL A 56 -52.55 -44.33 -7.17
N GLY A 57 -52.40 -43.08 -7.69
CA GLY A 57 -53.43 -42.08 -7.52
C GLY A 57 -52.99 -40.65 -7.68
N SER A 58 -53.06 -40.11 -8.89
CA SER A 58 -53.30 -38.74 -9.34
C SER A 58 -53.53 -37.64 -8.31
N SER A 59 -52.83 -36.51 -8.45
CA SER A 59 -53.37 -35.27 -8.97
C SER A 59 -52.42 -34.11 -8.85
N ALA A 60 -52.37 -33.34 -9.93
CA ALA A 60 -51.55 -32.15 -10.10
C ALA A 60 -51.85 -31.03 -9.13
N ALA A 61 -50.81 -30.39 -8.60
CA ALA A 61 -50.82 -29.00 -8.29
C ALA A 61 -49.40 -28.43 -8.58
N GLY A 62 -49.36 -27.52 -9.52
CA GLY A 62 -48.13 -26.85 -9.95
C GLY A 62 -47.50 -26.05 -8.83
N GLY A 63 -46.36 -26.51 -8.33
CA GLY A 63 -45.43 -25.74 -7.58
C GLY A 63 -44.36 -25.26 -8.53
N ALA A 64 -44.34 -23.96 -8.80
CA ALA A 64 -43.18 -23.33 -9.45
C ALA A 64 -41.98 -23.53 -8.55
N GLY A 65 -41.24 -24.58 -8.80
CA GLY A 65 -39.91 -24.77 -8.26
C GLY A 65 -39.03 -23.69 -8.82
N SER A 66 -38.72 -22.69 -7.98
CA SER A 66 -37.61 -21.83 -8.22
C SER A 66 -36.37 -22.71 -8.23
N SER A 67 -35.97 -23.15 -9.41
CA SER A 67 -34.62 -23.71 -9.60
C SER A 67 -33.65 -22.56 -9.36
N SER A 68 -33.17 -22.42 -8.12
CA SER A 68 -31.90 -21.75 -7.90
C SER A 68 -30.89 -22.54 -8.70
N SER A 69 -30.55 -22.04 -9.89
CA SER A 69 -29.38 -22.53 -10.60
C SER A 69 -28.19 -22.31 -9.64
N ALA A 70 -27.71 -23.35 -9.02
CA ALA A 70 -26.45 -23.33 -8.32
C ALA A 70 -25.42 -22.82 -9.32
N ALA A 71 -24.91 -21.61 -9.09
CA ALA A 71 -23.86 -21.06 -9.91
C ALA A 71 -22.75 -22.10 -9.94
N THR A 72 -22.38 -22.54 -11.14
CA THR A 72 -21.34 -23.55 -11.33
C THR A 72 -20.06 -22.94 -10.79
N GLN A 73 -19.52 -23.49 -9.67
CA GLN A 73 -18.27 -23.04 -9.09
C GLN A 73 -17.15 -23.20 -10.10
N VAL A 74 -16.27 -22.19 -10.21
CA VAL A 74 -15.14 -22.20 -11.15
C VAL A 74 -14.14 -23.30 -10.79
N GLY A 75 -13.90 -23.50 -9.49
CA GLY A 75 -12.95 -24.50 -8.96
C GLY A 75 -11.50 -24.26 -9.38
N GLY A 76 -10.60 -25.09 -8.89
CA GLY A 76 -9.18 -25.02 -9.26
C GLY A 76 -8.33 -24.14 -8.36
N THR A 77 -7.23 -23.59 -8.89
CA THR A 77 -6.24 -22.82 -8.13
C THR A 77 -5.87 -21.54 -8.88
N VAL A 78 -5.63 -20.45 -8.14
CA VAL A 78 -5.06 -19.19 -8.63
C VAL A 78 -3.85 -18.81 -7.77
N THR A 79 -2.81 -18.23 -8.39
CA THR A 79 -1.67 -17.66 -7.64
C THR A 79 -1.86 -16.17 -7.43
N PHE A 80 -1.45 -15.69 -6.24
CA PHE A 80 -1.62 -14.31 -5.82
C PHE A 80 -0.33 -13.74 -5.23
N GLY A 81 0.25 -12.75 -5.90
CA GLY A 81 1.42 -12.01 -5.43
C GLY A 81 1.02 -10.88 -4.49
N SER A 82 1.58 -10.82 -3.31
CA SER A 82 1.22 -9.83 -2.30
C SER A 82 2.42 -9.06 -1.77
N ASN A 83 2.32 -7.73 -1.76
CA ASN A 83 3.24 -6.85 -1.04
C ASN A 83 2.74 -6.53 0.39
N ALA A 84 1.63 -7.09 0.83
CA ALA A 84 1.07 -6.91 2.15
C ALA A 84 1.83 -7.78 3.16
N SER A 85 3.00 -7.33 3.61
CA SER A 85 3.91 -8.09 4.48
C SER A 85 3.61 -7.94 5.97
N ASP A 86 2.90 -6.88 6.40
CA ASP A 86 2.52 -6.67 7.78
C ASP A 86 1.39 -7.60 8.23
N ALA A 87 1.31 -7.87 9.54
CA ALA A 87 0.41 -8.88 10.10
C ALA A 87 -1.08 -8.59 9.82
N THR A 88 -1.50 -7.35 9.99
CA THR A 88 -2.92 -6.94 9.83
C THR A 88 -3.41 -7.12 8.39
N PRO A 89 -2.77 -6.56 7.34
CA PRO A 89 -3.21 -6.75 5.97
C PRO A 89 -3.09 -8.21 5.51
N LYS A 90 -2.08 -8.96 5.97
CA LYS A 90 -1.99 -10.42 5.69
C LYS A 90 -3.22 -11.17 6.19
N ALA A 91 -3.63 -10.93 7.44
CA ALA A 91 -4.80 -11.56 8.03
C ALA A 91 -6.09 -11.15 7.30
N ALA A 92 -6.20 -9.87 6.90
CA ALA A 92 -7.34 -9.36 6.16
C ALA A 92 -7.47 -10.03 4.78
N TYR A 93 -6.38 -10.15 4.01
CA TYR A 93 -6.39 -10.90 2.74
C TYR A 93 -6.72 -12.37 2.92
N GLN A 94 -6.20 -13.02 3.97
CA GLN A 94 -6.52 -14.42 4.24
C GLN A 94 -8.03 -14.63 4.46
N ALA A 95 -8.69 -13.71 5.15
CA ALA A 95 -10.15 -13.76 5.34
C ALA A 95 -10.89 -13.65 4.00
N VAL A 96 -10.46 -12.75 3.11
CA VAL A 96 -11.00 -12.57 1.76
C VAL A 96 -10.82 -13.84 0.92
N PHE A 97 -9.63 -14.46 0.92
CA PHE A 97 -9.37 -15.67 0.14
C PHE A 97 -10.11 -16.89 0.66
N ASN A 98 -10.31 -17.00 1.98
CA ASN A 98 -11.14 -18.06 2.55
C ASN A 98 -12.60 -17.94 2.10
N ALA A 99 -13.12 -16.71 2.03
CA ALA A 99 -14.47 -16.45 1.54
C ALA A 99 -14.58 -16.69 0.02
N PHE A 100 -13.60 -16.28 -0.76
CA PHE A 100 -13.52 -16.57 -2.20
C PHE A 100 -13.52 -18.08 -2.47
N LYS A 101 -12.70 -18.85 -1.74
CA LYS A 101 -12.71 -20.31 -1.86
C LYS A 101 -14.09 -20.91 -1.55
N LYS A 102 -14.79 -20.39 -0.55
CA LYS A 102 -16.14 -20.85 -0.20
C LYS A 102 -17.15 -20.51 -1.30
N ALA A 103 -17.05 -19.33 -1.92
CA ALA A 103 -17.96 -18.86 -2.97
C ALA A 103 -17.74 -19.59 -4.30
N ASP A 104 -16.50 -19.61 -4.79
CA ASP A 104 -16.14 -20.01 -6.14
C ASP A 104 -15.41 -21.35 -6.23
N GLY A 105 -15.10 -21.99 -5.10
CA GLY A 105 -14.35 -23.26 -5.04
C GLY A 105 -12.88 -23.12 -5.46
N VAL A 106 -12.35 -21.90 -5.59
CA VAL A 106 -10.99 -21.64 -6.06
C VAL A 106 -10.02 -21.52 -4.89
N GLU A 107 -8.96 -22.31 -4.89
CA GLU A 107 -7.87 -22.23 -3.92
C GLU A 107 -6.91 -21.09 -4.30
N THR A 108 -6.56 -20.23 -3.33
CA THR A 108 -5.59 -19.15 -3.55
C THR A 108 -4.23 -19.53 -2.99
N LYS A 109 -3.20 -19.58 -3.85
CA LYS A 109 -1.79 -19.73 -3.41
C LYS A 109 -1.19 -18.34 -3.30
N VAL A 110 -0.92 -17.90 -2.08
CA VAL A 110 -0.41 -16.55 -1.80
C VAL A 110 1.12 -16.56 -1.69
N ASN A 111 1.77 -15.75 -2.50
CA ASN A 111 3.21 -15.47 -2.44
C ASN A 111 3.40 -14.06 -1.87
N THR A 112 3.75 -13.95 -0.59
CA THR A 112 3.99 -12.65 0.05
C THR A 112 5.47 -12.31 0.03
N VAL A 113 5.79 -11.12 -0.46
CA VAL A 113 7.12 -10.52 -0.43
C VAL A 113 7.06 -9.26 0.43
N ASP A 114 8.16 -8.89 1.07
CA ASP A 114 8.28 -7.63 1.78
C ASP A 114 7.86 -6.44 0.90
N HIS A 115 7.15 -5.48 1.49
CA HIS A 115 6.52 -4.38 0.76
C HIS A 115 7.50 -3.60 -0.13
N ASN A 116 8.65 -3.22 0.42
CA ASN A 116 9.65 -2.45 -0.31
C ASN A 116 10.34 -3.31 -1.36
N SER A 117 10.74 -4.54 -0.98
CA SER A 117 11.38 -5.49 -1.88
C SER A 117 10.48 -5.85 -3.06
N PHE A 118 9.17 -5.97 -2.88
CA PHE A 118 8.23 -6.22 -3.98
C PHE A 118 8.22 -5.05 -4.98
N GLN A 119 8.18 -3.81 -4.48
CA GLN A 119 8.19 -2.61 -5.32
C GLN A 119 9.52 -2.45 -6.09
N GLU A 120 10.64 -2.67 -5.42
CA GLU A 120 11.98 -2.56 -6.03
C GLU A 120 12.19 -3.59 -7.13
N ASN A 121 11.65 -4.80 -6.96
CA ASN A 121 11.85 -5.91 -7.86
C ASN A 121 10.70 -6.14 -8.86
N ILE A 122 9.70 -5.28 -8.92
CA ILE A 122 8.48 -5.47 -9.72
C ILE A 122 8.76 -5.70 -11.20
N ASN A 123 9.75 -5.02 -11.80
CA ASN A 123 10.12 -5.21 -13.19
C ASN A 123 10.60 -6.65 -13.46
N ASN A 124 11.50 -7.16 -12.62
CA ASN A 124 12.02 -8.53 -12.73
C ASN A 124 10.92 -9.55 -12.48
N TYR A 125 10.05 -9.28 -11.49
CA TYR A 125 8.89 -10.12 -11.17
C TYR A 125 7.95 -10.25 -12.37
N LEU A 126 7.55 -9.14 -13.02
CA LEU A 126 6.62 -9.15 -14.14
C LEU A 126 7.22 -9.76 -15.42
N GLN A 127 8.50 -9.56 -15.68
CA GLN A 127 9.20 -10.17 -16.82
C GLN A 127 9.47 -11.66 -16.60
N GLY A 128 9.66 -12.10 -15.37
CA GLY A 128 9.94 -13.47 -14.98
C GLY A 128 8.71 -14.38 -14.97
N SER A 129 8.37 -14.91 -13.82
CA SER A 129 7.22 -15.78 -13.58
C SER A 129 6.30 -15.16 -12.53
N PRO A 130 5.54 -14.10 -12.89
CA PRO A 130 4.67 -13.42 -11.97
C PRO A 130 3.49 -14.32 -11.56
N ASP A 131 2.92 -14.05 -10.38
CA ASP A 131 1.63 -14.58 -10.01
C ASP A 131 0.54 -14.11 -10.99
N GLN A 132 -0.55 -14.85 -11.05
CA GLN A 132 -1.65 -14.52 -11.96
C GLN A 132 -2.27 -13.17 -11.60
N VAL A 133 -2.67 -13.00 -10.35
CA VAL A 133 -3.18 -11.76 -9.78
C VAL A 133 -2.20 -11.24 -8.75
N PHE A 134 -2.01 -9.94 -8.67
CA PHE A 134 -1.10 -9.37 -7.67
C PHE A 134 -1.54 -7.98 -7.20
N THR A 135 -1.12 -7.62 -5.97
CA THR A 135 -1.35 -6.30 -5.39
C THR A 135 -0.52 -5.25 -6.10
N TRP A 136 -1.12 -4.12 -6.43
CA TRP A 136 -0.41 -2.97 -6.99
C TRP A 136 -1.17 -1.66 -6.75
N PHE A 137 -0.69 -0.60 -7.40
CA PHE A 137 -1.16 0.77 -7.28
C PHE A 137 -1.80 1.25 -8.59
N ALA A 138 -2.83 2.09 -8.47
CA ALA A 138 -3.47 2.76 -9.59
C ALA A 138 -2.56 3.83 -10.23
N GLY A 139 -3.06 4.48 -11.28
CA GLY A 139 -2.42 5.62 -11.90
C GLY A 139 -1.19 5.27 -12.74
N ASN A 140 -0.17 6.15 -12.74
CA ASN A 140 0.98 6.00 -13.62
C ASN A 140 1.78 4.72 -13.38
N ARG A 141 1.80 4.19 -12.16
CA ARG A 141 2.47 2.91 -11.87
C ARG A 141 1.83 1.72 -12.60
N MET A 142 0.51 1.70 -12.70
CA MET A 142 -0.22 0.69 -13.50
C MET A 142 0.03 0.94 -15.00
N GLN A 143 -0.15 2.19 -15.45
CA GLN A 143 -0.02 2.58 -16.87
C GLN A 143 1.36 2.24 -17.44
N PHE A 144 2.43 2.43 -16.64
CA PHE A 144 3.79 2.11 -17.03
C PHE A 144 3.97 0.64 -17.42
N PHE A 145 3.38 -0.29 -16.66
CA PHE A 145 3.45 -1.72 -16.96
C PHE A 145 2.47 -2.16 -18.04
N ALA A 146 1.32 -1.51 -18.14
CA ALA A 146 0.37 -1.73 -19.23
C ALA A 146 1.01 -1.37 -20.59
N ALA A 147 1.70 -0.22 -20.67
CA ALA A 147 2.40 0.22 -21.87
C ALA A 147 3.52 -0.74 -22.32
N GLN A 148 4.10 -1.50 -21.39
CA GLN A 148 5.13 -2.51 -21.69
C GLN A 148 4.54 -3.90 -22.05
N GLY A 149 3.19 -4.05 -22.08
CA GLY A 149 2.54 -5.34 -22.32
C GLY A 149 2.73 -6.37 -21.22
N LEU A 150 3.06 -5.93 -20.00
CA LEU A 150 3.26 -6.81 -18.84
C LEU A 150 1.99 -7.11 -18.06
N LEU A 151 0.86 -6.50 -18.46
CA LEU A 151 -0.45 -6.66 -17.85
C LEU A 151 -1.47 -7.17 -18.87
N THR A 152 -2.50 -7.88 -18.38
CA THR A 152 -3.66 -8.28 -19.15
C THR A 152 -4.79 -7.28 -18.95
N PRO A 153 -5.43 -6.74 -20.02
CA PRO A 153 -6.60 -5.90 -19.87
C PRO A 153 -7.79 -6.72 -19.34
N ILE A 154 -8.62 -6.08 -18.53
CA ILE A 154 -9.75 -6.70 -17.81
C ILE A 154 -11.07 -5.97 -18.10
N ASP A 155 -11.26 -5.49 -19.34
CA ASP A 155 -12.48 -4.79 -19.77
C ASP A 155 -13.72 -5.67 -19.65
N ASP A 156 -13.57 -6.97 -19.83
CA ASP A 156 -14.62 -7.97 -19.63
C ASP A 156 -15.11 -8.00 -18.18
N VAL A 157 -14.20 -7.99 -17.20
CA VAL A 157 -14.53 -7.85 -15.77
C VAL A 157 -15.20 -6.50 -15.50
N TRP A 158 -14.63 -5.42 -16.04
CA TRP A 158 -15.15 -4.07 -15.84
C TRP A 158 -16.56 -3.88 -16.40
N SER A 159 -16.94 -4.58 -17.48
CA SER A 159 -18.28 -4.51 -18.04
C SER A 159 -19.38 -4.84 -17.03
N GLY A 160 -19.10 -5.74 -16.08
CA GLY A 160 -20.03 -6.15 -15.02
C GLY A 160 -20.00 -5.27 -13.75
N ILE A 161 -18.94 -4.48 -13.54
CA ILE A 161 -18.72 -3.77 -12.27
C ILE A 161 -18.65 -2.25 -12.39
N GLN A 162 -18.57 -1.68 -13.59
CA GLN A 162 -18.30 -0.24 -13.80
C GLN A 162 -19.30 0.70 -13.11
N SER A 163 -20.56 0.28 -12.94
CA SER A 163 -21.58 1.06 -12.23
C SER A 163 -21.31 1.19 -10.73
N GLN A 164 -20.45 0.34 -10.17
CA GLN A 164 -20.12 0.27 -8.75
C GLN A 164 -18.96 1.18 -8.37
N TYR A 165 -18.29 1.83 -9.32
CA TYR A 165 -17.15 2.70 -9.11
C TYR A 165 -17.42 4.13 -9.56
N SER A 166 -16.79 5.10 -8.91
CA SER A 166 -16.81 6.51 -9.33
C SER A 166 -15.99 6.72 -10.61
N ASP A 167 -16.20 7.85 -11.27
CA ASP A 167 -15.45 8.17 -12.49
C ASP A 167 -13.95 8.36 -12.22
N GLY A 168 -13.58 8.85 -11.03
CA GLY A 168 -12.19 8.95 -10.61
C GLY A 168 -11.51 7.58 -10.51
N PHE A 169 -12.17 6.58 -9.92
CA PHE A 169 -11.64 5.21 -9.87
C PHE A 169 -11.58 4.56 -11.26
N LYS A 170 -12.58 4.81 -12.12
CA LYS A 170 -12.54 4.34 -13.51
C LYS A 170 -11.37 4.93 -14.29
N ALA A 171 -11.13 6.24 -14.14
CA ALA A 171 -10.00 6.91 -14.77
C ALA A 171 -8.65 6.37 -14.26
N ALA A 172 -8.51 6.22 -12.94
CA ALA A 172 -7.29 5.67 -12.32
C ALA A 172 -6.98 4.21 -12.72
N SER A 173 -8.01 3.47 -13.21
CA SER A 173 -7.89 2.09 -13.68
C SER A 173 -7.67 1.95 -15.19
N THR A 174 -7.67 3.08 -15.93
CA THR A 174 -7.58 3.11 -17.39
C THR A 174 -6.16 3.50 -17.82
N ALA A 175 -5.59 2.73 -18.73
CA ALA A 175 -4.29 3.06 -19.31
C ALA A 175 -4.46 3.96 -20.57
N ALA A 176 -3.34 4.42 -21.12
CA ALA A 176 -3.32 5.32 -22.28
C ALA A 176 -3.95 4.74 -23.56
N ASP A 177 -4.01 3.41 -23.67
CA ASP A 177 -4.69 2.68 -24.75
C ASP A 177 -6.21 2.63 -24.59
N GLY A 178 -6.76 3.24 -23.55
CA GLY A 178 -8.19 3.29 -23.23
C GLY A 178 -8.72 2.04 -22.55
N LYS A 179 -7.91 1.00 -22.35
CA LYS A 179 -8.32 -0.24 -21.71
C LYS A 179 -8.15 -0.18 -20.19
N LYS A 180 -8.92 -1.02 -19.52
CA LYS A 180 -8.89 -1.16 -18.07
C LYS A 180 -7.99 -2.30 -17.64
N TYR A 181 -7.12 -2.01 -16.67
CA TYR A 181 -6.13 -2.98 -16.16
C TYR A 181 -6.23 -3.23 -14.67
N PHE A 182 -6.85 -2.34 -13.90
CA PHE A 182 -6.78 -2.31 -12.45
C PHE A 182 -8.15 -2.49 -11.80
N ILE A 183 -8.24 -3.27 -10.72
CA ILE A 183 -9.40 -3.33 -9.83
C ILE A 183 -9.07 -2.51 -8.57
N PRO A 184 -9.69 -1.34 -8.37
CA PRO A 184 -9.56 -0.60 -7.12
C PRO A 184 -10.18 -1.38 -5.96
N PHE A 185 -9.46 -1.50 -4.86
CA PHE A 185 -9.90 -2.28 -3.71
C PHE A 185 -10.21 -1.41 -2.50
N TYR A 186 -9.27 -0.55 -2.14
CA TYR A 186 -9.45 0.47 -1.12
C TYR A 186 -8.66 1.73 -1.44
N ASN A 187 -8.98 2.79 -0.74
CA ASN A 187 -8.17 4.00 -0.65
C ASN A 187 -8.09 4.48 0.80
N TYR A 188 -7.24 5.45 1.06
CA TYR A 188 -7.02 6.00 2.39
C TYR A 188 -6.44 7.41 2.30
N PRO A 189 -6.81 8.33 3.23
CA PRO A 189 -6.20 9.65 3.24
C PRO A 189 -4.80 9.60 3.84
N TRP A 190 -3.91 10.45 3.31
CA TRP A 190 -2.75 10.92 4.03
C TRP A 190 -3.14 12.14 4.85
N ALA A 191 -2.74 12.17 6.12
CA ALA A 191 -3.14 13.21 7.06
C ALA A 191 -2.20 13.25 8.27
N PHE A 192 -2.35 14.23 9.13
CA PHE A 192 -1.70 14.24 10.43
C PHE A 192 -2.50 13.39 11.43
N PHE A 193 -2.02 12.19 11.71
CA PHE A 193 -2.60 11.32 12.72
C PHE A 193 -2.13 11.71 14.11
N TYR A 194 -3.03 11.63 15.08
CA TYR A 194 -2.77 11.99 16.47
C TYR A 194 -3.64 11.18 17.44
N ARG A 195 -3.29 11.21 18.72
CA ARG A 195 -4.12 10.63 19.79
C ARG A 195 -5.00 11.69 20.42
N PRO A 196 -6.34 11.62 20.29
CA PRO A 196 -7.28 12.55 20.92
C PRO A 196 -7.08 12.65 22.43
N SER A 197 -6.78 11.54 23.11
CA SER A 197 -6.51 11.54 24.56
C SER A 197 -5.32 12.41 24.94
N VAL A 198 -4.24 12.42 24.13
CA VAL A 198 -3.05 13.23 24.37
C VAL A 198 -3.37 14.71 24.15
N PHE A 199 -4.06 15.03 23.05
CA PHE A 199 -4.48 16.40 22.76
C PHE A 199 -5.34 16.97 23.89
N LYS A 200 -6.35 16.20 24.32
CA LYS A 200 -7.22 16.60 25.44
C LYS A 200 -6.42 16.80 26.74
N ALA A 201 -5.56 15.86 27.11
CA ALA A 201 -4.80 15.91 28.37
C ALA A 201 -3.82 17.08 28.43
N LYS A 202 -3.25 17.48 27.27
CA LYS A 202 -2.25 18.56 27.15
C LYS A 202 -2.85 19.91 26.74
N GLY A 203 -4.16 19.96 26.47
CA GLY A 203 -4.83 21.16 25.98
C GLY A 203 -4.29 21.62 24.62
N TYR A 204 -4.05 20.65 23.72
CA TYR A 204 -3.66 20.92 22.33
C TYR A 204 -4.90 21.15 21.48
N THR A 205 -4.78 22.03 20.51
CA THR A 205 -5.82 22.31 19.51
C THR A 205 -5.35 21.88 18.15
N VAL A 206 -6.22 21.28 17.34
CA VAL A 206 -5.94 20.90 15.95
C VAL A 206 -5.61 22.18 15.14
N PRO A 207 -4.44 22.24 14.49
CA PRO A 207 -4.00 23.40 13.75
C PRO A 207 -4.73 23.47 12.40
N LYS A 208 -5.10 24.69 11.97
CA LYS A 208 -5.71 24.98 10.68
C LYS A 208 -4.74 25.55 9.66
N THR A 209 -3.65 26.18 10.13
CA THR A 209 -2.62 26.79 9.30
C THR A 209 -1.25 26.21 9.64
N LEU A 210 -0.28 26.37 8.73
CA LEU A 210 1.11 25.95 8.95
C LEU A 210 1.73 26.65 10.17
N ASP A 211 1.41 27.91 10.41
CA ASP A 211 1.94 28.65 11.56
C ASP A 211 1.35 28.15 12.89
N GLU A 212 0.06 27.78 12.89
CA GLU A 212 -0.55 27.10 14.02
C GLU A 212 0.09 25.73 14.25
N LEU A 213 0.39 24.96 13.18
CA LEU A 213 1.11 23.69 13.27
C LEU A 213 2.50 23.86 13.91
N LYS A 214 3.26 24.86 13.45
CA LYS A 214 4.58 25.18 14.04
C LYS A 214 4.48 25.58 15.52
N THR A 215 3.47 26.39 15.85
CA THR A 215 3.19 26.80 17.24
C THR A 215 2.87 25.61 18.12
N LEU A 216 1.99 24.71 17.65
CA LEU A 216 1.64 23.47 18.34
C LEU A 216 2.89 22.57 18.50
N ALA A 217 3.66 22.40 17.43
CA ALA A 217 4.88 21.59 17.45
C ALA A 217 5.92 22.14 18.45
N ALA A 218 6.10 23.46 18.53
CA ALA A 218 6.97 24.10 19.52
C ALA A 218 6.47 23.83 20.95
N LYS A 219 5.15 23.90 21.19
CA LYS A 219 4.56 23.56 22.48
C LYS A 219 4.76 22.10 22.83
N MET A 220 4.53 21.17 21.90
CA MET A 220 4.76 19.72 22.09
C MET A 220 6.21 19.43 22.47
N LYS A 221 7.17 20.08 21.79
CA LYS A 221 8.59 19.96 22.07
C LYS A 221 8.93 20.44 23.49
N LYS A 222 8.36 21.57 23.91
CA LYS A 222 8.51 22.09 25.27
C LYS A 222 7.90 21.14 26.32
N ASP A 223 6.80 20.48 25.98
CA ASP A 223 6.12 19.51 26.84
C ASP A 223 6.83 18.12 26.86
N GLY A 224 7.97 17.98 26.17
CA GLY A 224 8.83 16.78 26.17
C GLY A 224 8.40 15.71 25.14
N LEU A 225 7.49 16.02 24.22
CA LEU A 225 7.12 15.12 23.14
C LEU A 225 8.02 15.33 21.91
N VAL A 226 8.14 14.29 21.08
CA VAL A 226 8.49 14.44 19.67
C VAL A 226 7.29 15.08 18.98
N PRO A 227 7.38 16.29 18.41
CA PRO A 227 6.20 16.94 17.85
C PRO A 227 5.60 16.17 16.70
N ILE A 228 6.44 15.78 15.73
CA ILE A 228 6.04 15.04 14.51
C ILE A 228 6.91 13.79 14.43
N ALA A 229 6.30 12.61 14.59
CA ALA A 229 6.93 11.35 14.25
C ALA A 229 7.34 11.37 12.78
N PHE A 230 8.53 10.90 12.47
CA PHE A 230 9.04 10.94 11.11
C PHE A 230 10.05 9.82 10.86
N ALA A 231 9.97 9.21 9.70
CA ALA A 231 10.84 8.13 9.26
C ALA A 231 10.96 8.16 7.75
N ASP A 232 12.13 7.81 7.23
CA ASP A 232 12.38 7.76 5.79
C ASP A 232 13.45 6.73 5.39
N LYS A 233 13.65 5.68 6.21
CA LYS A 233 14.51 4.55 5.82
C LYS A 233 13.99 3.89 4.53
N ASP A 234 12.67 3.80 4.41
CA ASP A 234 11.98 3.20 3.28
C ASP A 234 11.98 4.11 2.03
N GLY A 235 12.36 5.40 2.19
CA GLY A 235 12.53 6.39 1.13
C GLY A 235 11.24 7.06 0.65
N TRP A 236 10.11 6.38 0.70
CA TRP A 236 8.84 6.94 0.24
C TRP A 236 8.14 7.86 1.27
N PRO A 237 8.27 7.72 2.62
CA PRO A 237 7.46 8.54 3.53
C PRO A 237 7.69 10.05 3.41
N ALA A 238 8.90 10.46 3.02
CA ALA A 238 9.22 11.87 2.79
C ALA A 238 8.41 12.52 1.65
N MET A 239 8.00 11.73 0.65
CA MET A 239 7.24 12.21 -0.50
C MET A 239 5.92 12.86 -0.08
N GLY A 240 5.18 12.26 0.86
CA GLY A 240 3.90 12.84 1.32
C GLY A 240 4.04 14.21 1.99
N THR A 241 5.19 14.51 2.60
CA THR A 241 5.46 15.86 3.12
C THR A 241 5.70 16.85 1.97
N PHE A 242 6.47 16.44 0.95
CA PHE A 242 6.69 17.26 -0.25
C PHE A 242 5.38 17.51 -0.99
N ASP A 243 4.58 16.48 -1.20
CA ASP A 243 3.33 16.55 -1.94
C ASP A 243 2.37 17.54 -1.30
N TYR A 244 2.13 17.40 0.01
CA TYR A 244 1.25 18.33 0.70
C TYR A 244 1.77 19.75 0.71
N LEU A 245 3.05 19.98 0.98
CA LEU A 245 3.60 21.34 0.93
C LEU A 245 3.48 21.93 -0.46
N ASN A 246 3.78 21.15 -1.51
CA ASN A 246 3.66 21.66 -2.88
C ASN A 246 2.20 21.96 -3.25
N MET A 247 1.26 21.08 -2.91
CA MET A 247 -0.17 21.31 -3.15
C MET A 247 -0.72 22.49 -2.34
N ARG A 248 -0.22 22.75 -1.14
CA ARG A 248 -0.68 23.84 -0.26
C ARG A 248 -0.05 25.20 -0.59
N ILE A 249 1.11 25.20 -1.26
CA ILE A 249 1.82 26.44 -1.67
C ILE A 249 1.47 26.79 -3.12
N ASN A 250 1.51 25.80 -4.02
CA ASN A 250 1.45 26.03 -5.46
C ASN A 250 0.16 25.55 -6.11
N GLY A 251 -0.68 24.82 -5.37
CA GLY A 251 -1.92 24.23 -5.87
C GLY A 251 -1.74 22.89 -6.56
N TYR A 252 -2.86 22.16 -6.68
CA TYR A 252 -2.90 20.80 -7.24
C TYR A 252 -2.38 20.73 -8.68
N GLN A 253 -2.81 21.65 -9.55
CA GLN A 253 -2.42 21.59 -10.96
C GLN A 253 -0.92 21.80 -11.15
N PHE A 254 -0.32 22.74 -10.43
CA PHE A 254 1.14 22.95 -10.46
C PHE A 254 1.86 21.69 -9.96
N HIS A 255 1.35 21.07 -8.88
CA HIS A 255 1.92 19.83 -8.35
C HIS A 255 1.90 18.72 -9.41
N MET A 256 0.76 18.47 -10.06
CA MET A 256 0.64 17.43 -11.09
C MET A 256 1.48 17.74 -12.33
N ASP A 257 1.54 19.01 -12.75
CA ASP A 257 2.38 19.43 -13.88
C ASP A 257 3.87 19.23 -13.58
N LEU A 258 4.28 19.33 -12.32
CA LEU A 258 5.66 19.07 -11.88
C LEU A 258 5.97 17.56 -11.83
N VAL A 259 5.16 16.80 -11.07
CA VAL A 259 5.52 15.42 -10.73
C VAL A 259 5.10 14.39 -11.78
N ALA A 260 3.98 14.61 -12.46
CA ALA A 260 3.43 13.64 -13.40
C ALA A 260 3.92 13.81 -14.83
N SER A 261 4.24 15.04 -15.24
CA SER A 261 4.51 15.34 -16.66
C SER A 261 5.69 16.26 -16.91
N HIS A 262 6.37 16.74 -15.88
CA HIS A 262 7.50 17.68 -15.97
C HIS A 262 7.19 18.92 -16.85
N LYS A 263 5.92 19.37 -16.86
CA LYS A 263 5.53 20.65 -17.48
C LYS A 263 5.99 21.86 -16.68
N GLN A 264 6.27 21.66 -15.40
CA GLN A 264 6.91 22.64 -14.52
C GLN A 264 8.34 22.19 -14.24
N SER A 265 9.25 23.16 -14.05
CA SER A 265 10.63 22.86 -13.73
C SER A 265 10.83 22.63 -12.24
N TRP A 266 11.61 21.64 -11.86
CA TRP A 266 12.04 21.46 -10.46
C TRP A 266 12.89 22.63 -9.96
N THR A 267 13.51 23.43 -10.85
CA THR A 267 14.25 24.64 -10.48
C THR A 267 13.38 25.89 -10.44
N ASP A 268 12.06 25.79 -10.65
CA ASP A 268 11.16 26.91 -10.43
C ASP A 268 11.30 27.43 -8.99
N PRO A 269 11.38 28.76 -8.78
CA PRO A 269 11.43 29.35 -7.44
C PRO A 269 10.31 28.89 -6.51
N LYS A 270 9.13 28.56 -7.06
CA LYS A 270 8.01 28.00 -6.31
C LYS A 270 8.36 26.66 -5.66
N VAL A 271 9.08 25.77 -6.39
CA VAL A 271 9.52 24.48 -5.86
C VAL A 271 10.57 24.67 -4.78
N LYS A 272 11.49 25.62 -4.98
CA LYS A 272 12.45 25.98 -3.93
C LYS A 272 11.75 26.44 -2.64
N THR A 273 10.69 27.25 -2.76
CA THR A 273 9.87 27.66 -1.62
C THR A 273 9.28 26.49 -0.85
N VAL A 274 8.86 25.41 -1.53
CA VAL A 274 8.39 24.18 -0.90
C VAL A 274 9.48 23.58 0.01
N PHE A 275 10.69 23.43 -0.52
CA PHE A 275 11.80 22.87 0.25
C PHE A 275 12.24 23.81 1.39
N ASP A 276 12.26 25.11 1.19
CA ASP A 276 12.57 26.08 2.27
C ASP A 276 11.52 26.03 3.38
N THR A 277 10.25 25.88 3.03
CA THR A 277 9.15 25.72 3.98
C THR A 277 9.28 24.42 4.77
N TRP A 278 9.61 23.34 4.07
CA TRP A 278 9.85 22.03 4.71
C TRP A 278 11.03 22.06 5.67
N LYS A 279 12.12 22.70 5.27
CA LYS A 279 13.29 22.93 6.17
C LYS A 279 12.89 23.61 7.47
N GLY A 280 11.91 24.52 7.42
CA GLY A 280 11.35 25.16 8.61
C GLY A 280 10.65 24.21 9.59
N LEU A 281 10.31 22.98 9.15
CA LEU A 281 9.73 21.92 9.99
C LEU A 281 10.79 20.99 10.61
N PHE A 282 12.03 20.97 10.12
CA PHE A 282 13.08 20.07 10.59
C PHE A 282 13.28 20.06 12.11
N PRO A 283 13.23 21.22 12.83
CA PRO A 283 13.36 21.24 14.27
C PRO A 283 12.29 20.46 15.04
N TYR A 284 11.18 20.11 14.38
CA TYR A 284 10.02 19.43 14.96
C TYR A 284 9.91 17.97 14.53
N LEU A 285 10.69 17.52 13.53
CA LEU A 285 10.69 16.15 13.07
C LEU A 285 11.43 15.23 14.03
N GLN A 286 11.02 13.97 14.09
CA GLN A 286 11.74 12.94 14.80
C GLN A 286 13.14 12.77 14.23
N THR A 287 14.14 12.75 15.10
CA THR A 287 15.54 12.60 14.71
C THR A 287 15.85 11.20 14.17
N GLN A 288 16.97 11.06 13.44
CA GLN A 288 17.42 9.80 12.85
C GLN A 288 16.39 9.17 11.86
N ALA A 289 15.66 9.99 11.15
CA ALA A 289 14.61 9.58 10.24
C ALA A 289 15.10 8.61 9.14
N LEU A 290 16.27 8.84 8.57
CA LEU A 290 16.85 8.01 7.48
C LEU A 290 17.24 6.58 7.91
N GLY A 291 17.34 6.33 9.21
CA GLY A 291 17.61 4.98 9.76
C GLY A 291 16.39 4.30 10.36
N ARG A 292 15.22 4.94 10.34
CA ARG A 292 13.99 4.47 10.99
C ARG A 292 12.96 4.10 9.95
N THR A 293 12.28 2.96 10.14
CA THR A 293 11.11 2.56 9.34
C THR A 293 9.86 3.34 9.78
N TRP A 294 8.86 3.41 8.91
CA TRP A 294 7.60 4.07 9.24
C TRP A 294 6.88 3.41 10.43
N GLN A 295 7.01 2.06 10.58
CA GLN A 295 6.45 1.33 11.71
C GLN A 295 7.12 1.74 13.03
N GLU A 296 8.46 1.86 13.03
CA GLU A 296 9.19 2.33 14.21
C GLU A 296 8.82 3.75 14.62
N ALA A 297 8.57 4.65 13.65
CA ALA A 297 8.06 5.98 13.94
C ALA A 297 6.62 5.92 14.47
N ALA A 298 5.74 5.10 13.88
CA ALA A 298 4.37 4.92 14.36
C ALA A 298 4.33 4.42 15.82
N GLN A 299 5.27 3.56 16.22
CA GLN A 299 5.36 3.10 17.62
C GLN A 299 5.59 4.25 18.62
N THR A 300 6.20 5.36 18.21
CA THR A 300 6.33 6.53 19.11
C THR A 300 5.00 7.25 19.33
N LEU A 301 4.11 7.25 18.31
CA LEU A 301 2.75 7.75 18.44
C LEU A 301 1.89 6.79 19.28
N VAL A 302 1.99 5.48 19.05
CA VAL A 302 1.30 4.44 19.86
C VAL A 302 1.65 4.58 21.34
N LYS A 303 2.93 4.78 21.67
CA LYS A 303 3.43 4.94 23.04
C LYS A 303 3.23 6.33 23.63
N LYS A 304 2.53 7.24 22.93
CA LYS A 304 2.28 8.63 23.36
C LYS A 304 3.57 9.45 23.56
N GLN A 305 4.65 9.07 22.89
CA GLN A 305 5.95 9.76 22.90
C GLN A 305 6.03 10.81 21.77
N ALA A 306 5.25 10.65 20.70
CA ALA A 306 5.07 11.64 19.65
C ALA A 306 3.67 12.27 19.73
N GLY A 307 3.57 13.53 19.28
CA GLY A 307 2.30 14.27 19.24
C GLY A 307 1.48 13.96 17.99
N MET A 308 2.13 13.89 16.84
CA MET A 308 1.49 13.76 15.52
C MET A 308 2.37 12.92 14.59
N TYR A 309 1.76 12.37 13.52
CA TYR A 309 2.48 11.72 12.42
C TYR A 309 1.76 12.00 11.10
N LEU A 310 2.45 12.60 10.14
CA LEU A 310 1.97 12.73 8.76
C LEU A 310 2.25 11.43 8.02
N LEU A 311 1.20 10.67 7.74
CA LEU A 311 1.29 9.36 7.07
C LEU A 311 -0.05 9.00 6.44
N GLY A 312 -0.11 7.87 5.73
CA GLY A 312 -1.37 7.26 5.32
C GLY A 312 -2.13 6.64 6.49
N MET A 313 -3.45 6.53 6.37
CA MET A 313 -4.33 5.99 7.43
C MET A 313 -3.92 4.56 7.87
N PHE A 314 -3.13 3.84 7.07
CA PHE A 314 -2.56 2.54 7.44
C PHE A 314 -1.66 2.59 8.70
N VAL A 315 -1.31 3.78 9.20
CA VAL A 315 -0.68 3.93 10.53
C VAL A 315 -1.48 3.21 11.61
N GLY A 316 -2.80 3.12 11.46
CA GLY A 316 -3.71 2.39 12.34
C GLY A 316 -3.38 0.91 12.51
N GLN A 317 -2.73 0.28 11.52
CA GLN A 317 -2.29 -1.13 11.60
C GLN A 317 -1.26 -1.37 12.71
N GLN A 318 -0.58 -0.31 13.18
CA GLN A 318 0.41 -0.38 14.25
C GLN A 318 -0.19 -0.24 15.65
N PHE A 319 -1.48 0.11 15.74
CA PHE A 319 -2.19 0.25 16.99
C PHE A 319 -2.76 -1.09 17.46
N PRO A 320 -2.88 -1.32 18.77
CA PRO A 320 -3.55 -2.50 19.28
C PRO A 320 -4.97 -2.66 18.72
N ALA A 321 -5.38 -3.89 18.47
CA ALA A 321 -6.73 -4.16 17.98
C ALA A 321 -7.77 -3.57 18.94
N GLY A 322 -8.73 -2.82 18.38
CA GLY A 322 -9.77 -2.14 19.14
C GLY A 322 -9.34 -0.82 19.81
N ASP A 323 -8.12 -0.36 19.62
CA ASP A 323 -7.72 0.98 20.08
C ASP A 323 -8.46 2.05 19.24
N THR A 324 -9.29 2.84 19.88
CA THR A 324 -10.09 3.92 19.25
C THR A 324 -9.50 5.30 19.52
N ASP A 325 -8.34 5.38 20.19
CA ASP A 325 -7.64 6.64 20.50
C ASP A 325 -6.69 7.05 19.37
N LEU A 326 -7.19 7.00 18.13
CA LEU A 326 -6.52 7.48 16.93
C LEU A 326 -7.52 8.25 16.07
N ASP A 327 -7.15 9.45 15.68
CA ASP A 327 -7.87 10.28 14.75
C ASP A 327 -6.88 11.09 13.92
N PHE A 328 -7.35 11.88 12.96
CA PHE A 328 -6.49 12.68 12.11
C PHE A 328 -7.09 14.06 11.84
N PHE A 329 -6.27 14.94 11.31
CA PHE A 329 -6.69 16.18 10.68
C PHE A 329 -5.93 16.36 9.35
N PRO A 330 -6.55 17.00 8.34
CA PRO A 330 -5.91 17.22 7.04
C PRO A 330 -4.66 18.10 7.19
N PHE A 331 -3.73 18.00 6.23
CA PHE A 331 -2.58 18.89 6.22
C PHE A 331 -3.06 20.36 6.19
N PRO A 332 -2.58 21.20 7.13
CA PRO A 332 -3.05 22.57 7.29
C PRO A 332 -2.84 23.45 6.06
N GLU A 333 -3.57 24.54 6.00
CA GLU A 333 -3.39 25.57 4.99
C GLU A 333 -2.01 26.23 5.12
N VAL A 334 -1.37 26.49 3.97
CA VAL A 334 -0.10 27.23 3.89
C VAL A 334 -0.33 28.59 3.18
N ASP A 335 -0.99 28.57 2.04
CA ASP A 335 -1.43 29.77 1.32
C ASP A 335 -2.96 29.78 1.24
N SER A 336 -3.58 30.84 1.78
CA SER A 336 -5.04 31.00 1.81
C SER A 336 -5.66 31.14 0.41
N ASN A 337 -4.90 31.57 -0.60
CA ASN A 337 -5.35 31.63 -1.98
C ASN A 337 -5.44 30.24 -2.63
N VAL A 338 -4.70 29.28 -2.11
CA VAL A 338 -4.67 27.88 -2.57
C VAL A 338 -5.66 27.04 -1.76
N GLY A 339 -5.67 27.19 -0.44
CA GLY A 339 -6.53 26.48 0.48
C GLY A 339 -6.17 24.99 0.66
N THR A 340 -7.17 24.20 1.06
CA THR A 340 -6.98 22.77 1.49
C THR A 340 -7.79 21.76 0.67
N THR A 341 -8.31 22.15 -0.49
CA THR A 341 -9.25 21.32 -1.27
C THR A 341 -8.60 20.18 -2.06
N ALA A 342 -7.26 20.13 -2.14
CA ALA A 342 -6.52 18.99 -2.66
C ALA A 342 -6.16 18.05 -1.53
N VAL A 343 -6.42 16.76 -1.71
CA VAL A 343 -6.16 15.69 -0.73
C VAL A 343 -5.33 14.61 -1.38
N GLU A 344 -4.42 14.04 -0.63
CA GLU A 344 -3.68 12.85 -1.02
C GLU A 344 -4.42 11.62 -0.51
N ALA A 345 -4.90 10.81 -1.44
CA ALA A 345 -5.68 9.62 -1.14
C ALA A 345 -5.37 8.50 -2.14
N PRO A 346 -4.26 7.78 -1.93
CA PRO A 346 -3.81 6.69 -2.79
C PRO A 346 -4.84 5.57 -2.93
N ILE A 347 -4.85 4.93 -4.11
CA ILE A 347 -5.74 3.82 -4.44
C ILE A 347 -4.90 2.56 -4.61
N ASP A 348 -5.15 1.57 -3.77
CA ASP A 348 -4.54 0.25 -3.86
C ASP A 348 -5.54 -0.78 -4.39
N GLY A 349 -5.03 -1.80 -5.07
CA GLY A 349 -5.86 -2.83 -5.66
C GLY A 349 -5.05 -3.89 -6.40
N PHE A 350 -5.59 -4.40 -7.50
CA PHE A 350 -5.07 -5.60 -8.13
C PHE A 350 -4.89 -5.45 -9.63
N LEU A 351 -3.87 -6.14 -10.12
CA LEU A 351 -3.55 -6.30 -11.54
C LEU A 351 -3.56 -7.78 -11.92
N LEU A 352 -3.87 -8.03 -13.18
CA LEU A 352 -3.72 -9.34 -13.83
C LEU A 352 -2.44 -9.32 -14.67
N SER A 353 -1.49 -10.20 -14.37
CA SER A 353 -0.23 -10.26 -15.13
C SER A 353 -0.50 -10.74 -16.57
N SER A 354 0.37 -10.36 -17.51
CA SER A 354 0.25 -10.79 -18.94
C SER A 354 0.35 -12.31 -19.13
N LYS A 355 0.86 -13.03 -18.13
CA LYS A 355 0.97 -14.49 -18.11
C LYS A 355 -0.09 -15.16 -17.23
N GLY A 356 -1.00 -14.37 -16.63
CA GLY A 356 -1.90 -14.81 -15.56
C GLY A 356 -3.34 -15.12 -16.02
N GLU A 357 -3.67 -14.94 -17.29
CA GLU A 357 -5.05 -15.09 -17.72
C GLU A 357 -5.56 -16.52 -17.54
N SER A 358 -6.63 -16.66 -16.78
CA SER A 358 -7.35 -17.92 -16.56
C SER A 358 -8.76 -17.63 -16.04
N PRO A 359 -9.71 -18.61 -16.15
CA PRO A 359 -11.03 -18.45 -15.54
C PRO A 359 -10.96 -18.18 -14.03
N GLN A 360 -10.02 -18.82 -13.31
CA GLN A 360 -9.83 -18.64 -11.88
C GLN A 360 -9.34 -17.21 -11.53
N ALA A 361 -8.39 -16.69 -12.33
CA ALA A 361 -7.89 -15.32 -12.14
C ALA A 361 -8.97 -14.27 -12.41
N LYS A 362 -9.79 -14.44 -13.47
CA LYS A 362 -10.91 -13.54 -13.76
C LYS A 362 -12.01 -13.61 -12.70
N ALA A 363 -12.32 -14.80 -12.19
CA ALA A 363 -13.24 -14.98 -11.07
C ALA A 363 -12.71 -14.24 -9.81
N MET A 364 -11.41 -14.37 -9.51
CA MET A 364 -10.78 -13.64 -8.41
C MET A 364 -10.88 -12.12 -8.60
N MET A 365 -10.56 -11.58 -9.77
CA MET A 365 -10.67 -10.15 -10.07
C MET A 365 -12.09 -9.64 -9.87
N THR A 366 -13.09 -10.41 -10.33
CA THR A 366 -14.52 -10.09 -10.15
C THR A 366 -14.92 -10.12 -8.69
N TYR A 367 -14.49 -11.14 -7.95
CA TYR A 367 -14.77 -11.26 -6.50
C TYR A 367 -14.14 -10.10 -5.71
N LEU A 368 -12.88 -9.80 -5.96
CA LEU A 368 -12.16 -8.71 -5.29
C LEU A 368 -12.80 -7.33 -5.58
N ALA A 369 -13.43 -7.15 -6.73
CA ALA A 369 -14.17 -5.93 -7.06
C ALA A 369 -15.47 -5.78 -6.27
N SER A 370 -15.98 -6.84 -5.66
CA SER A 370 -17.28 -6.85 -4.99
C SER A 370 -17.25 -6.06 -3.68
N PRO A 371 -18.39 -5.44 -3.26
CA PRO A 371 -18.49 -4.77 -1.98
C PRO A 371 -18.29 -5.74 -0.80
N GLU A 372 -18.67 -7.01 -0.98
CA GLU A 372 -18.52 -8.06 0.04
C GLU A 372 -17.05 -8.32 0.35
N ALA A 373 -16.21 -8.54 -0.66
CA ALA A 373 -14.77 -8.76 -0.48
C ALA A 373 -14.09 -7.56 0.18
N GLN A 374 -14.43 -6.34 -0.27
CA GLN A 374 -13.86 -5.11 0.30
C GLN A 374 -14.29 -4.92 1.77
N LEU A 375 -15.56 -5.12 2.10
CA LEU A 375 -16.05 -5.01 3.48
C LEU A 375 -15.47 -6.09 4.40
N LEU A 376 -15.22 -7.29 3.87
CA LEU A 376 -14.58 -8.35 4.64
C LEU A 376 -13.13 -7.98 4.99
N TYR A 377 -12.38 -7.45 4.01
CA TYR A 377 -11.04 -6.92 4.26
C TYR A 377 -11.05 -5.81 5.31
N LEU A 378 -11.91 -4.80 5.11
CA LEU A 378 -12.01 -3.63 5.99
C LEU A 378 -12.50 -3.97 7.41
N GLY A 379 -13.21 -5.08 7.58
CA GLY A 379 -13.58 -5.60 8.89
C GLY A 379 -12.38 -6.10 9.70
N ALA A 380 -11.33 -6.57 9.03
CA ALA A 380 -10.09 -7.02 9.64
C ALA A 380 -9.01 -5.92 9.67
N ASP A 381 -9.02 -5.01 8.68
CA ASP A 381 -8.13 -3.84 8.60
C ASP A 381 -8.94 -2.54 8.42
N PRO A 382 -9.37 -1.90 9.51
CA PRO A 382 -10.16 -0.66 9.44
C PRO A 382 -9.33 0.60 9.10
N SER A 383 -8.09 0.42 8.64
CA SER A 383 -7.19 1.51 8.25
C SER A 383 -7.36 1.95 6.80
N ASN A 384 -8.49 1.63 6.18
CA ASN A 384 -8.79 1.92 4.78
C ASN A 384 -10.30 2.15 4.60
N VAL A 385 -10.70 2.65 3.44
CA VAL A 385 -12.11 2.77 3.02
C VAL A 385 -12.33 2.08 1.68
N ALA A 386 -13.51 1.51 1.45
CA ALA A 386 -13.81 0.78 0.23
C ALA A 386 -13.78 1.68 -1.01
N ALA A 387 -13.21 1.16 -2.10
CA ALA A 387 -13.26 1.81 -3.40
C ALA A 387 -14.61 1.60 -4.10
N ASN A 388 -15.29 0.50 -3.82
CA ASN A 388 -16.62 0.20 -4.34
C ASN A 388 -17.68 1.06 -3.62
N LYS A 389 -18.32 1.98 -4.36
CA LYS A 389 -19.30 2.92 -3.78
C LYS A 389 -20.61 2.26 -3.28
N THR A 390 -20.84 0.98 -3.61
CA THR A 390 -21.98 0.22 -3.11
C THR A 390 -21.69 -0.49 -1.79
N ALA A 391 -20.42 -0.45 -1.33
CA ALA A 391 -20.04 -1.00 -0.03
C ALA A 391 -20.68 -0.18 1.11
N SER A 392 -21.35 -0.88 2.02
CA SER A 392 -22.07 -0.23 3.14
C SER A 392 -21.10 0.34 4.16
N THR A 393 -21.24 1.63 4.49
CA THR A 393 -20.47 2.30 5.54
C THR A 393 -21.06 2.13 6.95
N ALA A 394 -22.12 1.35 7.11
CA ALA A 394 -22.85 1.21 8.38
C ALA A 394 -21.96 0.69 9.53
N LYS A 395 -20.98 -0.17 9.20
CA LYS A 395 -20.04 -0.75 10.17
C LYS A 395 -18.69 -0.01 10.25
N TYR A 396 -18.55 1.11 9.54
CA TYR A 396 -17.30 1.88 9.58
C TYR A 396 -17.05 2.48 10.96
N THR A 397 -15.80 2.46 11.37
CA THR A 397 -15.32 3.17 12.56
C THR A 397 -15.51 4.69 12.40
N ALA A 398 -15.39 5.45 13.50
CA ALA A 398 -15.41 6.91 13.42
C ALA A 398 -14.32 7.45 12.48
N MET A 399 -13.10 6.90 12.56
CA MET A 399 -11.98 7.28 11.70
C MET A 399 -12.26 6.98 10.22
N GLN A 400 -12.84 5.82 9.89
CA GLN A 400 -13.22 5.52 8.51
C GLN A 400 -14.30 6.48 7.97
N LYS A 401 -15.28 6.85 8.78
CA LYS A 401 -16.30 7.84 8.39
C LYS A 401 -15.70 9.21 8.14
N HIS A 402 -14.79 9.65 9.02
CA HIS A 402 -14.02 10.88 8.85
C HIS A 402 -13.16 10.85 7.57
N ALA A 403 -12.55 9.69 7.25
CA ALA A 403 -11.81 9.50 6.00
C ALA A 403 -12.70 9.64 4.76
N VAL A 404 -13.90 9.04 4.77
CA VAL A 404 -14.88 9.21 3.69
C VAL A 404 -15.28 10.67 3.52
N GLU A 405 -15.52 11.40 4.62
CA GLU A 405 -15.86 12.83 4.58
C GLU A 405 -14.73 13.66 3.96
N LEU A 406 -13.47 13.44 4.38
CA LEU A 406 -12.33 14.14 3.83
C LEU A 406 -12.15 13.87 2.32
N ILE A 407 -12.17 12.60 1.92
CA ILE A 407 -11.96 12.20 0.51
C ILE A 407 -13.12 12.70 -0.37
N SER A 408 -14.37 12.58 0.09
CA SER A 408 -15.54 13.01 -0.69
C SER A 408 -15.68 14.52 -0.82
N SER A 409 -15.15 15.29 0.14
CA SER A 409 -15.15 16.75 0.10
C SER A 409 -14.01 17.34 -0.76
N ALA A 410 -13.02 16.51 -1.13
CA ALA A 410 -11.89 16.94 -1.93
C ALA A 410 -12.31 17.31 -3.35
N LYS A 411 -11.82 18.44 -3.86
CA LYS A 411 -11.97 18.84 -5.27
C LYS A 411 -10.99 18.09 -6.16
N ASN A 412 -9.80 17.82 -5.64
CA ASN A 412 -8.72 17.14 -6.36
C ASN A 412 -8.10 16.09 -5.45
N ILE A 413 -7.75 14.96 -6.03
CA ILE A 413 -7.09 13.86 -5.34
C ILE A 413 -5.76 13.57 -6.03
N SER A 414 -4.66 13.65 -5.27
CA SER A 414 -3.36 13.12 -5.63
C SER A 414 -3.26 11.67 -5.15
N GLN A 415 -2.65 10.82 -5.96
CA GLN A 415 -2.43 9.41 -5.57
C GLN A 415 -1.26 9.25 -4.61
N PHE A 416 -0.30 10.10 -4.65
CA PHE A 416 1.01 10.10 -4.01
C PHE A 416 2.11 10.27 -5.06
N LEU A 417 3.19 10.97 -4.79
CA LEU A 417 4.21 11.31 -5.78
C LEU A 417 4.69 10.08 -6.58
N ASP A 418 5.00 8.98 -5.91
CA ASP A 418 5.52 7.80 -6.57
C ASP A 418 4.48 7.05 -7.44
N ARG A 419 3.20 7.39 -7.31
CA ARG A 419 2.08 6.85 -8.10
C ARG A 419 1.61 7.83 -9.17
N ASP A 420 1.74 9.12 -8.90
CA ASP A 420 1.43 10.20 -9.85
C ASP A 420 2.57 10.47 -10.82
N SER A 421 3.80 10.07 -10.49
CA SER A 421 4.98 10.21 -11.33
C SER A 421 5.36 8.91 -12.05
N ARG A 422 6.29 9.01 -13.00
CA ARG A 422 6.92 7.86 -13.66
C ARG A 422 7.73 7.04 -12.63
N PRO A 423 7.61 5.70 -12.63
CA PRO A 423 8.36 4.85 -11.70
C PRO A 423 9.88 4.98 -11.82
N ASP A 424 10.39 5.22 -13.06
CA ASP A 424 11.81 5.41 -13.36
C ASP A 424 12.36 6.78 -12.92
N PHE A 425 11.48 7.69 -12.51
CA PHE A 425 11.86 8.95 -11.88
C PHE A 425 11.60 8.91 -10.35
N ALA A 426 10.43 8.47 -9.91
CA ALA A 426 10.01 8.54 -8.52
C ALA A 426 10.96 7.78 -7.58
N SER A 427 11.23 6.49 -7.84
CA SER A 427 12.01 5.67 -6.92
C SER A 427 13.53 5.91 -7.05
N PRO A 428 14.17 5.83 -8.25
CA PRO A 428 15.62 5.94 -8.34
C PRO A 428 16.16 7.37 -8.26
N VAL A 429 15.30 8.40 -8.47
CA VAL A 429 15.72 9.80 -8.49
C VAL A 429 15.18 10.59 -7.32
N VAL A 430 13.85 10.58 -7.10
CA VAL A 430 13.24 11.44 -6.08
C VAL A 430 13.58 10.94 -4.67
N ILE A 431 13.53 9.63 -4.41
CA ILE A 431 13.88 9.08 -3.08
C ILE A 431 15.26 9.54 -2.61
N PRO A 432 16.37 9.26 -3.32
CA PRO A 432 17.69 9.66 -2.86
C PRO A 432 17.86 11.18 -2.79
N ALA A 433 17.18 11.94 -3.66
CA ALA A 433 17.23 13.40 -3.61
C ALA A 433 16.57 13.97 -2.36
N LEU A 434 15.39 13.44 -1.97
CA LEU A 434 14.69 13.84 -0.74
C LEU A 434 15.47 13.40 0.51
N GLN A 435 16.04 12.21 0.51
CA GLN A 435 16.89 11.73 1.61
C GLN A 435 18.15 12.60 1.77
N GLN A 436 18.76 13.04 0.68
CA GLN A 436 19.90 13.96 0.75
C GLN A 436 19.45 15.32 1.29
N PHE A 437 18.30 15.85 0.84
CA PHE A 437 17.73 17.08 1.37
C PHE A 437 17.42 17.00 2.88
N LEU A 438 16.89 15.90 3.34
CA LEU A 438 16.65 15.67 4.77
C LEU A 438 17.95 15.68 5.60
N LYS A 439 19.06 15.34 4.99
CA LYS A 439 20.38 15.29 5.62
C LYS A 439 21.04 16.68 5.69
N ASP A 440 21.01 17.47 4.63
CA ASP A 440 21.77 18.72 4.52
C ASP A 440 20.90 19.99 4.49
N GLY A 441 19.62 19.86 4.14
CA GLY A 441 18.68 20.99 4.02
C GLY A 441 19.02 21.96 2.88
N ASP A 442 19.72 21.50 1.83
CA ASP A 442 20.06 22.35 0.69
C ASP A 442 18.97 22.34 -0.37
N SER A 443 18.05 23.29 -0.28
CA SER A 443 16.93 23.47 -1.23
C SER A 443 17.39 23.72 -2.67
N THR A 444 18.56 24.34 -2.85
CA THR A 444 19.11 24.62 -4.18
C THR A 444 19.73 23.38 -4.82
N ALA A 445 20.45 22.59 -4.03
CA ALA A 445 21.05 21.35 -4.52
C ALA A 445 20.00 20.33 -4.93
N VAL A 446 18.95 20.10 -4.08
CA VAL A 446 17.91 19.13 -4.36
C VAL A 446 17.12 19.50 -5.63
N THR A 447 16.71 20.78 -5.79
CA THR A 447 15.95 21.20 -6.98
C THR A 447 16.77 21.08 -8.27
N LYS A 448 18.07 21.41 -8.25
CA LYS A 448 18.96 21.22 -9.39
C LYS A 448 19.17 19.75 -9.74
N SER A 449 19.34 18.89 -8.73
CA SER A 449 19.51 17.45 -8.92
C SER A 449 18.27 16.82 -9.58
N LEU A 450 17.08 17.13 -9.05
CA LEU A 450 15.82 16.64 -9.60
C LEU A 450 15.59 17.11 -11.03
N GLU A 451 15.82 18.39 -11.32
CA GLU A 451 15.67 18.97 -12.67
C GLU A 451 16.59 18.31 -13.70
N ALA A 452 17.85 18.08 -13.34
CA ALA A 452 18.83 17.48 -14.26
C ALA A 452 18.38 16.08 -14.70
N GLN A 453 17.84 15.27 -13.79
CA GLN A 453 17.35 13.93 -14.08
C GLN A 453 15.99 13.95 -14.79
N ALA A 454 15.07 14.83 -14.36
CA ALA A 454 13.75 14.97 -14.95
C ALA A 454 13.83 15.31 -16.44
N LYS A 455 14.71 16.23 -16.83
CA LYS A 455 14.98 16.57 -18.24
C LYS A 455 15.36 15.37 -19.11
N THR A 456 16.07 14.42 -18.56
CA THR A 456 16.49 13.22 -19.30
C THR A 456 15.34 12.21 -19.40
N ILE A 457 14.60 12.02 -18.28
CA ILE A 457 13.60 10.96 -18.17
C ILE A 457 12.29 11.32 -18.88
N PHE A 458 11.82 12.57 -18.75
CA PHE A 458 10.54 12.99 -19.30
C PHE A 458 10.59 13.40 -20.78
N THR A 459 11.77 13.45 -21.39
CA THR A 459 11.94 13.71 -22.84
C THR A 459 12.09 12.44 -23.66
N SER A 460 12.22 11.29 -23.01
CA SER A 460 12.40 9.95 -23.64
C SER A 460 11.08 9.23 -23.89
#